data_3584a0df32bbc32faf8e2e71f8deca9a
#
_entry.id   3584a0df32bbc32faf8e2e71f8deca9a
#
_cell.length_a   1.000
_cell.length_b   1.000
_cell.length_c   1.000
_cell.angle_alpha   90.00
_cell.angle_beta   90.00
_cell.angle_gamma   90.00
#
_symmetry.space_group_name_H-M   'P 1'
#
loop_
_entity.id
_entity.type
_entity.pdbx_description
1 polymer ?
#
loop_
_entity_poly.entity_id
_entity_poly.type
_entity_poly.pdbx_seq_one_letter_code
_entity_poly.pdbx_strand_id
1 'polypeptide(L)'
;MPIVDVHTHVYPPTFVELLRSRTSVPYIRNFPDAPDSARLVILPGEDDPSMPSTSRGRPIGPEYYDIAQKIAFMDQHRIDTSVISLANPWLDFLPSEEAGEAAKKINDDVEEQCARYPGRLYAFGTLPLSAPADTVVKEIERLGSLNHMRGVIMGTSGLGNGLDDPALDPIYAALEKHEQLIFLHPHYGLPASVYGPRASEYGHVLPLALGFPLETTIAVTRMLLSGVWDRFKNLKVLLAHSGGTLPFLAGRIESCIAHDGHLKKHGKIENRRDVWEILMANIYLDAVIYSPVGLKAAIDASGADRLLFGTDHPFFPPLEEDAKEWHSVTTNYGAISTAFPGKEAAAEDVLGNNAVRILKLHS
;
A
#
# COMPACT_ATOMS: atom_id res chain seq x y z
N MET A 1 -4.31 -24.75 6.29
CA MET A 1 -3.72 -23.42 6.54
C MET A 1 -4.27 -22.47 5.50
N PRO A 2 -4.83 -21.32 5.89
CA PRO A 2 -5.32 -20.34 4.92
C PRO A 2 -4.18 -19.62 4.22
N ILE A 3 -4.35 -19.27 2.95
CA ILE A 3 -3.50 -18.34 2.22
C ILE A 3 -4.21 -16.99 2.23
N VAL A 4 -3.55 -15.96 2.75
CA VAL A 4 -4.13 -14.62 2.94
C VAL A 4 -3.32 -13.58 2.20
N ASP A 5 -3.93 -12.96 1.18
CA ASP A 5 -3.36 -11.88 0.40
C ASP A 5 -3.69 -10.53 1.04
N VAL A 6 -2.69 -9.85 1.61
CA VAL A 6 -2.89 -8.54 2.28
C VAL A 6 -2.50 -7.35 1.41
N HIS A 7 -1.91 -7.60 0.24
CA HIS A 7 -1.50 -6.56 -0.69
C HIS A 7 -2.16 -6.81 -2.05
N THR A 8 -3.38 -6.34 -2.19
CA THR A 8 -4.18 -6.48 -3.40
C THR A 8 -5.18 -5.33 -3.49
N HIS A 9 -5.45 -4.87 -4.70
CA HIS A 9 -6.16 -3.62 -4.92
C HIS A 9 -7.48 -3.82 -5.66
N VAL A 10 -8.40 -2.88 -5.43
CA VAL A 10 -9.66 -2.74 -6.16
C VAL A 10 -10.01 -1.27 -6.31
N TYR A 11 -10.76 -0.95 -7.36
CA TYR A 11 -11.48 0.33 -7.50
C TYR A 11 -12.97 0.04 -7.34
N PRO A 12 -13.58 0.32 -6.17
CA PRO A 12 -15.00 0.07 -5.99
C PRO A 12 -15.83 0.92 -6.97
N PRO A 13 -17.04 0.46 -7.36
CA PRO A 13 -17.89 1.15 -8.33
C PRO A 13 -18.05 2.64 -8.06
N THR A 14 -18.30 3.01 -6.81
CA THR A 14 -18.43 4.42 -6.38
C THR A 14 -17.18 5.24 -6.72
N PHE A 15 -15.99 4.68 -6.57
CA PHE A 15 -14.75 5.38 -6.92
C PHE A 15 -14.52 5.44 -8.44
N VAL A 16 -14.86 4.38 -9.16
CA VAL A 16 -14.81 4.37 -10.63
C VAL A 16 -15.74 5.44 -11.22
N GLU A 17 -16.96 5.57 -10.69
CA GLU A 17 -17.91 6.60 -11.09
C GLU A 17 -17.37 8.02 -10.80
N LEU A 18 -16.77 8.23 -9.63
CA LEU A 18 -16.11 9.47 -9.28
C LEU A 18 -15.04 9.84 -10.32
N LEU A 19 -14.14 8.92 -10.66
CA LEU A 19 -13.08 9.17 -11.64
C LEU A 19 -13.63 9.36 -13.06
N ARG A 20 -14.71 8.68 -13.45
CA ARG A 20 -15.37 8.86 -14.75
C ARG A 20 -16.08 10.19 -14.89
N SER A 21 -16.55 10.78 -13.80
CA SER A 21 -17.21 12.10 -13.80
C SER A 21 -16.23 13.26 -13.96
N ARG A 22 -14.91 13.01 -13.80
CA ARG A 22 -13.88 14.04 -13.80
C ARG A 22 -13.36 14.35 -15.21
N THR A 23 -12.97 15.62 -15.40
CA THR A 23 -12.35 16.13 -16.62
C THR A 23 -10.90 16.57 -16.43
N SER A 24 -10.42 16.55 -15.19
CA SER A 24 -9.03 16.84 -14.81
C SER A 24 -8.41 15.63 -14.12
N VAL A 25 -7.10 15.48 -14.20
CA VAL A 25 -6.32 14.43 -13.56
C VAL A 25 -6.54 14.43 -12.04
N PRO A 26 -6.77 13.25 -11.43
CA PRO A 26 -6.94 11.94 -12.04
C PRO A 26 -8.35 11.74 -12.63
N TYR A 27 -8.46 10.96 -13.70
CA TYR A 27 -9.75 10.63 -14.32
C TYR A 27 -9.69 9.26 -15.03
N ILE A 28 -10.88 8.67 -15.29
CA ILE A 28 -11.03 7.52 -16.19
C ILE A 28 -11.71 7.99 -17.47
N ARG A 29 -11.10 7.72 -18.62
CA ARG A 29 -11.68 7.96 -19.94
C ARG A 29 -12.14 6.64 -20.55
N ASN A 30 -13.41 6.63 -20.96
CA ASN A 30 -13.98 5.54 -21.73
C ASN A 30 -14.01 5.92 -23.21
N PHE A 31 -13.93 4.91 -24.07
CA PHE A 31 -14.06 5.06 -25.52
C PHE A 31 -15.28 4.25 -25.97
N PRO A 32 -16.40 4.92 -26.40
CA PRO A 32 -17.63 4.22 -26.76
C PRO A 32 -17.44 3.17 -27.86
N ASP A 33 -16.54 3.45 -28.81
CA ASP A 33 -16.23 2.56 -29.94
C ASP A 33 -15.20 1.49 -29.61
N ALA A 34 -14.63 1.51 -28.40
CA ALA A 34 -13.63 0.57 -27.91
C ALA A 34 -13.74 0.44 -26.37
N PRO A 35 -14.80 -0.21 -25.87
CA PRO A 35 -15.11 -0.26 -24.42
C PRO A 35 -13.99 -0.87 -23.57
N ASP A 36 -13.24 -1.83 -24.11
CA ASP A 36 -12.11 -2.47 -23.45
C ASP A 36 -10.82 -1.63 -23.45
N SER A 37 -10.88 -0.43 -24.04
CA SER A 37 -9.75 0.50 -24.14
C SER A 37 -9.80 1.61 -23.09
N ALA A 38 -10.59 1.48 -22.02
CA ALA A 38 -10.65 2.48 -20.97
C ALA A 38 -9.25 2.79 -20.40
N ARG A 39 -9.01 4.07 -20.11
CA ARG A 39 -7.70 4.57 -19.66
C ARG A 39 -7.84 5.31 -18.34
N LEU A 40 -7.03 4.95 -17.39
CA LEU A 40 -6.84 5.66 -16.13
C LEU A 40 -5.62 6.59 -16.25
N VAL A 41 -5.83 7.87 -16.03
CA VAL A 41 -4.79 8.90 -15.99
C VAL A 41 -4.67 9.39 -14.55
N ILE A 42 -3.52 9.17 -13.92
CA ILE A 42 -3.28 9.50 -12.51
C ILE A 42 -2.43 10.76 -12.37
N LEU A 43 -1.42 10.90 -13.23
CA LEU A 43 -0.45 11.99 -13.16
C LEU A 43 -0.61 12.98 -14.34
N PRO A 44 -0.39 14.28 -14.12
CA PRO A 44 -0.42 15.26 -15.20
C PRO A 44 0.50 14.90 -16.38
N GLY A 45 1.67 14.30 -16.12
CA GLY A 45 2.59 13.88 -17.18
C GLY A 45 2.10 12.70 -18.02
N GLU A 46 1.08 11.97 -17.55
CA GLU A 46 0.44 10.89 -18.32
C GLU A 46 -0.64 11.42 -19.30
N ASP A 47 -1.08 12.69 -19.15
CA ASP A 47 -2.09 13.34 -20.00
C ASP A 47 -1.47 14.25 -21.07
N ASP A 48 -0.46 13.75 -21.77
CA ASP A 48 0.21 14.50 -22.83
C ASP A 48 -0.74 14.71 -24.04
N PRO A 49 -1.17 15.94 -24.33
CA PRO A 49 -2.08 16.23 -25.43
C PRO A 49 -1.50 15.93 -26.83
N SER A 50 -0.18 15.78 -26.95
CA SER A 50 0.48 15.35 -28.21
C SER A 50 0.27 13.87 -28.51
N MET A 51 -0.09 13.06 -27.50
CA MET A 51 -0.36 11.64 -27.65
C MET A 51 -1.84 11.39 -27.96
N PRO A 52 -2.16 10.34 -28.76
CA PRO A 52 -3.55 9.91 -28.93
C PRO A 52 -4.21 9.64 -27.57
N SER A 53 -5.48 10.02 -27.42
CA SER A 53 -6.20 9.85 -26.13
C SER A 53 -6.25 8.40 -25.67
N THR A 54 -6.27 7.45 -26.60
CA THR A 54 -6.21 6.00 -26.35
C THR A 54 -4.85 5.49 -25.84
N SER A 55 -3.82 6.34 -25.85
CA SER A 55 -2.46 6.01 -25.39
C SER A 55 -2.08 6.77 -24.12
N ARG A 56 -2.93 7.69 -23.62
CA ARG A 56 -2.65 8.45 -22.39
C ARG A 56 -2.99 7.61 -21.17
N GLY A 57 -2.18 7.73 -20.12
CA GLY A 57 -2.36 6.96 -18.88
C GLY A 57 -2.14 5.46 -19.10
N ARG A 58 -2.77 4.67 -18.28
CA ARG A 58 -2.66 3.21 -18.26
C ARG A 58 -3.99 2.52 -18.59
N PRO A 59 -3.98 1.30 -19.16
CA PRO A 59 -5.20 0.50 -19.31
C PRO A 59 -5.86 0.25 -17.95
N ILE A 60 -7.19 0.23 -17.94
CA ILE A 60 -7.98 -0.20 -16.80
C ILE A 60 -9.11 -1.09 -17.30
N GLY A 61 -9.14 -2.33 -16.83
CA GLY A 61 -10.13 -3.35 -17.17
C GLY A 61 -10.92 -3.82 -15.97
N PRO A 62 -11.81 -4.80 -16.19
CA PRO A 62 -12.65 -5.36 -15.14
C PRO A 62 -11.88 -5.96 -13.96
N GLU A 63 -10.64 -6.41 -14.16
CA GLU A 63 -9.75 -6.92 -13.12
C GLU A 63 -9.49 -5.92 -11.98
N TYR A 64 -9.68 -4.61 -12.25
CA TYR A 64 -9.54 -3.56 -11.26
C TYR A 64 -10.81 -3.28 -10.45
N TYR A 65 -12.01 -3.47 -11.05
CA TYR A 65 -13.27 -2.99 -10.45
C TYR A 65 -14.39 -4.04 -10.36
N ASP A 66 -14.24 -5.21 -10.99
CA ASP A 66 -15.21 -6.29 -10.87
C ASP A 66 -14.80 -7.26 -9.76
N ILE A 67 -15.50 -7.21 -8.63
CA ILE A 67 -15.22 -8.06 -7.49
C ILE A 67 -15.36 -9.56 -7.80
N ALA A 68 -16.20 -9.93 -8.77
CA ALA A 68 -16.33 -11.34 -9.20
C ALA A 68 -15.05 -11.83 -9.87
N GLN A 69 -14.35 -10.96 -10.62
CA GLN A 69 -13.04 -11.30 -11.18
C GLN A 69 -11.97 -11.39 -10.09
N LYS A 70 -12.05 -10.56 -9.05
CA LYS A 70 -11.17 -10.71 -7.87
C LYS A 70 -11.36 -12.08 -7.22
N ILE A 71 -12.59 -12.53 -7.04
CA ILE A 71 -12.87 -13.87 -6.47
C ILE A 71 -12.36 -14.98 -7.40
N ALA A 72 -12.56 -14.85 -8.71
CA ALA A 72 -12.05 -15.81 -9.69
C ALA A 72 -10.51 -15.89 -9.67
N PHE A 73 -9.83 -14.75 -9.55
CA PHE A 73 -8.38 -14.69 -9.36
C PHE A 73 -7.94 -15.42 -8.07
N MET A 74 -8.62 -15.16 -6.96
CA MET A 74 -8.33 -15.82 -5.69
C MET A 74 -8.49 -17.34 -5.81
N ASP A 75 -9.59 -17.82 -6.42
CA ASP A 75 -9.85 -19.24 -6.60
C ASP A 75 -8.78 -19.90 -7.49
N GLN A 76 -8.40 -19.23 -8.58
CA GLN A 76 -7.35 -19.70 -9.48
C GLN A 76 -6.00 -19.89 -8.77
N HIS A 77 -5.64 -18.96 -7.88
CA HIS A 77 -4.36 -18.94 -7.17
C HIS A 77 -4.43 -19.54 -5.76
N ARG A 78 -5.57 -20.18 -5.39
CA ARG A 78 -5.79 -20.82 -4.08
C ARG A 78 -5.64 -19.86 -2.91
N ILE A 79 -6.04 -18.59 -3.10
CA ILE A 79 -6.06 -17.58 -2.06
C ILE A 79 -7.39 -17.71 -1.33
N ASP A 80 -7.35 -18.04 -0.05
CA ASP A 80 -8.55 -18.24 0.75
C ASP A 80 -9.20 -16.92 1.15
N THR A 81 -8.39 -15.94 1.52
CA THR A 81 -8.84 -14.62 1.99
C THR A 81 -7.98 -13.51 1.38
N SER A 82 -8.60 -12.41 0.98
CA SER A 82 -7.90 -11.18 0.58
C SER A 82 -8.32 -10.00 1.44
N VAL A 83 -7.35 -9.14 1.79
CA VAL A 83 -7.60 -7.85 2.41
C VAL A 83 -7.39 -6.79 1.34
N ILE A 84 -8.48 -6.40 0.70
CA ILE A 84 -8.47 -5.47 -0.44
C ILE A 84 -8.25 -4.04 0.01
N SER A 85 -7.64 -3.23 -0.84
CA SER A 85 -7.45 -1.80 -0.61
C SER A 85 -7.67 -0.99 -1.88
N LEU A 86 -8.03 0.27 -1.73
CA LEU A 86 -8.04 1.19 -2.87
C LEU A 86 -6.59 1.41 -3.33
N ALA A 87 -6.32 1.26 -4.62
CA ALA A 87 -5.05 1.69 -5.20
C ALA A 87 -5.02 3.21 -5.38
N ASN A 88 -3.83 3.76 -5.60
CA ASN A 88 -3.71 5.16 -6.01
C ASN A 88 -4.39 5.42 -7.38
N PRO A 89 -4.95 6.64 -7.62
CA PRO A 89 -4.93 7.77 -6.69
C PRO A 89 -5.91 7.55 -5.52
N TRP A 90 -5.55 8.05 -4.33
CA TRP A 90 -6.51 8.07 -3.23
C TRP A 90 -7.40 9.31 -3.35
N LEU A 91 -7.75 9.99 -2.24
CA LEU A 91 -8.69 11.11 -2.25
C LEU A 91 -8.03 12.48 -2.10
N ASP A 92 -6.70 12.54 -2.15
CA ASP A 92 -5.90 13.76 -2.02
C ASP A 92 -6.15 14.80 -3.14
N PHE A 93 -6.70 14.36 -4.25
CA PHE A 93 -7.11 15.24 -5.37
C PHE A 93 -8.47 15.93 -5.16
N LEU A 94 -9.22 15.54 -4.14
CA LEU A 94 -10.52 16.14 -3.86
C LEU A 94 -10.38 17.42 -3.04
N PRO A 95 -11.27 18.40 -3.24
CA PRO A 95 -11.43 19.52 -2.34
C PRO A 95 -11.69 19.04 -0.90
N SER A 96 -11.20 19.80 0.06
CA SER A 96 -11.28 19.46 1.49
C SER A 96 -12.72 19.20 1.96
N GLU A 97 -13.68 19.95 1.45
CA GLU A 97 -15.11 19.84 1.78
C GLU A 97 -15.79 18.60 1.19
N GLU A 98 -15.23 18.01 0.13
CA GLU A 98 -15.81 16.84 -0.57
C GLU A 98 -15.21 15.50 -0.07
N ALA A 99 -13.97 15.53 0.38
CA ALA A 99 -13.20 14.31 0.66
C ALA A 99 -13.81 13.42 1.74
N GLY A 100 -14.39 14.01 2.79
CA GLY A 100 -15.01 13.26 3.88
C GLY A 100 -16.20 12.43 3.44
N GLU A 101 -17.11 13.01 2.68
CA GLU A 101 -18.29 12.32 2.16
C GLU A 101 -17.90 11.28 1.09
N ALA A 102 -16.91 11.59 0.26
CA ALA A 102 -16.38 10.65 -0.72
C ALA A 102 -15.75 9.43 -0.06
N ALA A 103 -14.90 9.62 0.95
CA ALA A 103 -14.30 8.53 1.70
C ALA A 103 -15.36 7.62 2.33
N LYS A 104 -16.36 8.22 2.96
CA LYS A 104 -17.46 7.47 3.57
C LYS A 104 -18.19 6.60 2.54
N LYS A 105 -18.58 7.15 1.39
CA LYS A 105 -19.29 6.39 0.34
C LYS A 105 -18.44 5.26 -0.22
N ILE A 106 -17.16 5.49 -0.46
CA ILE A 106 -16.23 4.49 -0.98
C ILE A 106 -16.04 3.37 0.05
N ASN A 107 -15.86 3.70 1.32
CA ASN A 107 -15.69 2.71 2.37
C ASN A 107 -16.98 1.89 2.62
N ASP A 108 -18.15 2.53 2.52
CA ASP A 108 -19.44 1.83 2.60
C ASP A 108 -19.62 0.84 1.43
N ASP A 109 -19.26 1.23 0.21
CA ASP A 109 -19.27 0.35 -0.98
C ASP A 109 -18.31 -0.85 -0.78
N VAL A 110 -17.08 -0.60 -0.31
CA VAL A 110 -16.11 -1.67 -0.03
C VAL A 110 -16.62 -2.62 1.07
N GLU A 111 -17.20 -2.10 2.15
CA GLU A 111 -17.80 -2.91 3.23
C GLU A 111 -18.92 -3.79 2.69
N GLU A 112 -19.80 -3.24 1.82
CA GLU A 112 -20.87 -4.01 1.18
C GLU A 112 -20.32 -5.12 0.27
N GLN A 113 -19.26 -4.83 -0.51
CA GLN A 113 -18.63 -5.84 -1.35
C GLN A 113 -18.02 -6.96 -0.51
N CYS A 114 -17.33 -6.64 0.58
CA CYS A 114 -16.78 -7.64 1.50
C CYS A 114 -17.90 -8.49 2.13
N ALA A 115 -19.01 -7.88 2.53
CA ALA A 115 -20.15 -8.58 3.13
C ALA A 115 -20.82 -9.61 2.20
N ARG A 116 -20.70 -9.44 0.87
CA ARG A 116 -21.18 -10.42 -0.13
C ARG A 116 -20.34 -11.71 -0.17
N TYR A 117 -19.11 -11.66 0.35
CA TYR A 117 -18.17 -12.78 0.33
C TYR A 117 -17.56 -13.00 1.73
N PRO A 118 -18.39 -13.39 2.71
CA PRO A 118 -17.97 -13.52 4.11
C PRO A 118 -16.81 -14.52 4.26
N GLY A 119 -15.79 -14.13 5.02
CA GLY A 119 -14.56 -14.92 5.20
C GLY A 119 -13.59 -14.88 4.03
N ARG A 120 -14.03 -14.43 2.84
CA ARG A 120 -13.16 -14.31 1.66
C ARG A 120 -12.57 -12.91 1.52
N LEU A 121 -13.31 -11.87 1.87
CA LEU A 121 -12.89 -10.49 1.70
C LEU A 121 -12.95 -9.69 3.01
N TYR A 122 -11.89 -8.97 3.26
CA TYR A 122 -11.74 -7.89 4.23
C TYR A 122 -11.09 -6.70 3.53
N ALA A 123 -10.97 -5.54 4.19
CA ALA A 123 -10.43 -4.35 3.55
C ALA A 123 -9.60 -3.46 4.48
N PHE A 124 -8.74 -2.65 3.87
CA PHE A 124 -8.18 -1.44 4.44
C PHE A 124 -9.00 -0.24 3.95
N GLY A 125 -9.55 0.53 4.87
CA GLY A 125 -10.39 1.68 4.55
C GLY A 125 -9.55 2.87 4.02
N THR A 126 -10.16 3.69 3.17
CA THR A 126 -9.55 4.90 2.61
C THR A 126 -9.82 6.10 3.50
N LEU A 127 -8.79 6.91 3.78
CA LEU A 127 -8.89 8.12 4.59
C LEU A 127 -9.04 9.38 3.73
N PRO A 128 -9.86 10.36 4.16
CA PRO A 128 -10.02 11.65 3.48
C PRO A 128 -8.90 12.63 3.87
N LEU A 129 -7.65 12.35 3.49
CA LEU A 129 -6.48 13.11 3.97
C LEU A 129 -6.44 14.57 3.51
N SER A 130 -7.21 14.98 2.49
CA SER A 130 -7.37 16.39 2.12
C SER A 130 -8.39 17.15 3.00
N ALA A 131 -9.18 16.44 3.80
CA ALA A 131 -10.14 17.02 4.74
C ALA A 131 -9.45 17.49 6.05
N PRO A 132 -10.13 18.32 6.88
CA PRO A 132 -9.64 18.65 8.22
C PRO A 132 -9.39 17.41 9.08
N ALA A 133 -8.38 17.46 9.95
CA ALA A 133 -7.98 16.34 10.80
C ALA A 133 -9.16 15.73 11.60
N ASP A 134 -10.06 16.55 12.11
CA ASP A 134 -11.26 16.07 12.83
C ASP A 134 -12.18 15.20 11.95
N THR A 135 -12.27 15.49 10.66
CA THR A 135 -13.03 14.66 9.70
C THR A 135 -12.34 13.32 9.47
N VAL A 136 -11.02 13.33 9.34
CA VAL A 136 -10.22 12.11 9.21
C VAL A 136 -10.34 11.25 10.46
N VAL A 137 -10.24 11.84 11.64
CA VAL A 137 -10.39 11.13 12.93
C VAL A 137 -11.77 10.47 13.05
N LYS A 138 -12.84 11.18 12.69
CA LYS A 138 -14.20 10.60 12.70
C LYS A 138 -14.32 9.41 11.75
N GLU A 139 -13.69 9.46 10.61
CA GLU A 139 -13.71 8.33 9.66
C GLU A 139 -12.91 7.14 10.22
N ILE A 140 -11.76 7.36 10.87
CA ILE A 140 -11.01 6.31 11.57
C ILE A 140 -11.89 5.63 12.64
N GLU A 141 -12.59 6.40 13.46
CA GLU A 141 -13.51 5.87 14.47
C GLU A 141 -14.63 5.05 13.83
N ARG A 142 -15.21 5.55 12.74
CA ARG A 142 -16.28 4.86 12.01
C ARG A 142 -15.80 3.53 11.40
N LEU A 143 -14.63 3.53 10.76
CA LEU A 143 -14.03 2.32 10.18
C LEU A 143 -13.84 1.22 11.22
N GLY A 144 -13.48 1.58 12.46
CA GLY A 144 -13.37 0.63 13.56
C GLY A 144 -14.68 -0.07 13.94
N SER A 145 -15.83 0.46 13.51
CA SER A 145 -17.15 -0.13 13.75
C SER A 145 -17.65 -1.03 12.59
N LEU A 146 -16.98 -1.01 11.45
CA LEU A 146 -17.34 -1.84 10.28
C LEU A 146 -16.76 -3.25 10.41
N ASN A 147 -17.55 -4.25 10.01
CA ASN A 147 -17.23 -5.66 10.29
C ASN A 147 -16.06 -6.22 9.47
N HIS A 148 -15.81 -5.66 8.29
CA HIS A 148 -14.78 -6.19 7.36
C HIS A 148 -13.54 -5.29 7.28
N MET A 149 -13.54 -4.10 7.91
CA MET A 149 -12.36 -3.24 7.94
C MET A 149 -11.29 -3.76 8.91
N ARG A 150 -10.04 -3.75 8.50
CA ARG A 150 -8.88 -4.29 9.27
C ARG A 150 -7.74 -3.31 9.42
N GLY A 151 -7.99 -2.05 9.17
CA GLY A 151 -7.04 -0.95 9.18
C GLY A 151 -7.34 0.04 8.08
N VAL A 152 -6.35 0.85 7.73
CA VAL A 152 -6.47 1.90 6.71
C VAL A 152 -5.35 1.81 5.69
N ILE A 153 -5.64 2.15 4.42
CA ILE A 153 -4.61 2.41 3.41
C ILE A 153 -4.17 3.86 3.49
N MET A 154 -2.88 4.12 3.43
CA MET A 154 -2.32 5.47 3.47
C MET A 154 -1.14 5.61 2.50
N GLY A 155 -1.12 6.71 1.75
CA GLY A 155 0.01 7.04 0.88
C GLY A 155 1.14 7.75 1.63
N THR A 156 2.35 7.65 1.08
CA THR A 156 3.57 8.27 1.63
C THR A 156 3.55 9.80 1.69
N SER A 157 2.66 10.45 0.93
CA SER A 157 2.52 11.91 0.93
C SER A 157 1.81 12.46 2.19
N GLY A 158 1.08 11.61 2.94
CA GLY A 158 0.30 12.04 4.09
C GLY A 158 -0.68 13.16 3.73
N LEU A 159 -0.58 14.29 4.43
CA LEU A 159 -1.35 15.52 4.14
C LEU A 159 -0.71 16.38 3.04
N GLY A 160 0.23 15.86 2.26
CA GLY A 160 0.96 16.57 1.21
C GLY A 160 2.39 16.98 1.58
N ASN A 161 2.72 17.04 2.86
CA ASN A 161 4.06 17.39 3.34
C ASN A 161 4.92 16.17 3.75
N GLY A 162 4.36 14.97 3.67
CA GLY A 162 4.96 13.70 4.09
C GLY A 162 4.48 13.24 5.46
N LEU A 163 4.91 12.05 5.84
CA LEU A 163 4.42 11.35 7.04
C LEU A 163 5.04 11.84 8.36
N ASP A 164 6.00 12.73 8.31
CA ASP A 164 6.62 13.40 9.46
C ASP A 164 5.98 14.75 9.80
N ASP A 165 4.93 15.16 9.05
CA ASP A 165 4.20 16.40 9.32
C ASP A 165 3.48 16.31 10.69
N PRO A 166 3.76 17.23 11.64
CA PRO A 166 3.07 17.26 12.93
C PRO A 166 1.54 17.40 12.86
N ALA A 167 1.02 17.88 11.74
CA ALA A 167 -0.42 17.93 11.49
C ALA A 167 -1.07 16.54 11.44
N LEU A 168 -0.28 15.47 11.24
CA LEU A 168 -0.73 14.07 11.29
C LEU A 168 -0.84 13.53 12.73
N ASP A 169 -0.31 14.21 13.74
CA ASP A 169 -0.31 13.71 15.13
C ASP A 169 -1.71 13.34 15.64
N PRO A 170 -2.79 14.13 15.41
CA PRO A 170 -4.15 13.73 15.80
C PRO A 170 -4.63 12.45 15.09
N ILE A 171 -4.21 12.25 13.84
CA ILE A 171 -4.56 11.08 13.03
C ILE A 171 -3.82 9.86 13.56
N TYR A 172 -2.51 9.96 13.83
CA TYR A 172 -1.73 8.88 14.44
C TYR A 172 -2.25 8.50 15.84
N ALA A 173 -2.64 9.49 16.64
CA ALA A 173 -3.25 9.24 17.95
C ALA A 173 -4.58 8.48 17.82
N ALA A 174 -5.42 8.81 16.83
CA ALA A 174 -6.67 8.12 16.61
C ALA A 174 -6.43 6.68 16.11
N LEU A 175 -5.51 6.48 15.15
CA LEU A 175 -5.14 5.16 14.65
C LEU A 175 -4.59 4.25 15.77
N GLU A 176 -3.71 4.79 16.62
CA GLU A 176 -3.19 4.08 17.79
C GLU A 176 -4.29 3.71 18.79
N LYS A 177 -5.13 4.68 19.15
CA LYS A 177 -6.24 4.51 20.10
C LYS A 177 -7.25 3.45 19.65
N HIS A 178 -7.56 3.39 18.37
CA HIS A 178 -8.52 2.45 17.78
C HIS A 178 -7.85 1.16 17.26
N GLU A 179 -6.56 0.95 17.54
CA GLU A 179 -5.77 -0.21 17.09
C GLU A 179 -5.86 -0.46 15.57
N GLN A 180 -5.97 0.62 14.78
CA GLN A 180 -6.05 0.55 13.33
C GLN A 180 -4.64 0.46 12.74
N LEU A 181 -4.36 -0.62 11.99
CA LEU A 181 -3.12 -0.78 11.27
C LEU A 181 -3.11 0.13 10.03
N ILE A 182 -1.98 0.79 9.78
CA ILE A 182 -1.75 1.51 8.53
C ILE A 182 -1.13 0.54 7.51
N PHE A 183 -1.78 0.28 6.39
CA PHE A 183 -1.12 -0.26 5.22
C PHE A 183 -0.52 0.93 4.45
N LEU A 184 0.80 1.11 4.57
CA LEU A 184 1.52 2.20 3.94
C LEU A 184 1.99 1.79 2.55
N HIS A 185 1.48 2.48 1.55
CA HIS A 185 1.78 2.21 0.15
C HIS A 185 2.42 3.44 -0.52
N PRO A 186 3.41 3.29 -1.43
CA PRO A 186 3.94 4.41 -2.19
C PRO A 186 2.84 5.12 -2.97
N HIS A 187 2.97 6.44 -3.09
CA HIS A 187 1.92 7.29 -3.65
C HIS A 187 2.09 7.51 -5.16
N TYR A 188 3.06 8.31 -5.53
CA TYR A 188 3.30 8.71 -6.92
C TYR A 188 4.72 8.45 -7.41
N GLY A 189 5.55 7.81 -6.60
CA GLY A 189 6.96 7.61 -6.88
C GLY A 189 7.81 8.87 -6.60
N LEU A 190 9.06 8.81 -7.01
CA LEU A 190 9.98 9.92 -6.91
C LEU A 190 9.81 10.89 -8.10
N PRO A 191 10.21 12.17 -7.95
CA PRO A 191 10.20 13.12 -9.07
C PRO A 191 10.98 12.60 -10.27
N ALA A 192 10.49 12.83 -11.48
CA ALA A 192 11.08 12.34 -12.73
C ALA A 192 12.57 12.74 -12.89
N SER A 193 12.97 13.89 -12.34
CA SER A 193 14.37 14.36 -12.36
C SER A 193 15.37 13.42 -11.67
N VAL A 194 14.91 12.58 -10.74
CA VAL A 194 15.75 11.60 -10.03
C VAL A 194 16.24 10.51 -10.97
N TYR A 195 15.47 10.17 -12.00
CA TYR A 195 15.78 9.08 -12.93
C TYR A 195 16.68 9.48 -14.09
N GLY A 196 17.00 10.76 -14.21
CA GLY A 196 17.85 11.31 -15.25
C GLY A 196 17.14 11.59 -16.59
N PRO A 197 17.82 12.30 -17.53
CA PRO A 197 17.19 12.85 -18.72
C PRO A 197 16.73 11.80 -19.75
N ARG A 198 17.21 10.57 -19.64
CA ARG A 198 16.85 9.47 -20.54
C ARG A 198 15.82 8.48 -19.95
N ALA A 199 15.21 8.84 -18.82
CA ALA A 199 14.31 7.93 -18.10
C ALA A 199 13.15 7.41 -18.97
N SER A 200 12.61 8.24 -19.87
CA SER A 200 11.53 7.87 -20.78
C SER A 200 11.89 6.73 -21.75
N GLU A 201 13.18 6.53 -22.02
CA GLU A 201 13.64 5.44 -22.89
C GLU A 201 13.50 4.06 -22.22
N TYR A 202 13.33 4.02 -20.90
CA TYR A 202 13.30 2.80 -20.08
C TYR A 202 11.87 2.43 -19.63
N GLY A 203 10.86 3.08 -20.19
CA GLY A 203 9.45 2.83 -19.85
C GLY A 203 9.16 3.09 -18.37
N HIS A 204 8.43 2.18 -17.73
CA HIS A 204 8.03 2.31 -16.32
C HIS A 204 8.97 1.58 -15.35
N VAL A 205 10.09 1.00 -15.82
CA VAL A 205 10.98 0.19 -14.96
C VAL A 205 11.56 1.02 -13.81
N LEU A 206 12.09 2.22 -14.10
CA LEU A 206 12.69 3.06 -13.06
C LEU A 206 11.69 3.52 -11.98
N PRO A 207 10.51 4.08 -12.31
CA PRO A 207 9.55 4.44 -11.29
C PRO A 207 8.99 3.25 -10.50
N LEU A 208 8.71 2.11 -11.15
CA LEU A 208 8.13 0.96 -10.46
C LEU A 208 9.15 0.17 -9.63
N ALA A 209 10.34 -0.12 -10.22
CA ALA A 209 11.36 -0.93 -9.55
C ALA A 209 12.19 -0.16 -8.51
N LEU A 210 12.36 1.14 -8.67
CA LEU A 210 13.18 1.98 -7.79
C LEU A 210 12.37 3.09 -7.11
N GLY A 211 11.53 3.79 -7.86
CA GLY A 211 10.80 4.96 -7.37
C GLY A 211 9.92 4.64 -6.17
N PHE A 212 9.06 3.66 -6.29
CA PHE A 212 8.15 3.25 -5.22
C PHE A 212 8.86 2.70 -3.98
N PRO A 213 9.84 1.76 -4.10
CA PRO A 213 10.59 1.29 -2.96
C PRO A 213 11.40 2.39 -2.25
N LEU A 214 12.01 3.30 -2.99
CA LEU A 214 12.77 4.42 -2.41
C LEU A 214 11.85 5.48 -1.78
N GLU A 215 10.70 5.75 -2.38
CA GLU A 215 9.68 6.64 -1.80
C GLU A 215 9.24 6.14 -0.42
N THR A 216 8.89 4.85 -0.30
CA THR A 216 8.55 4.21 0.99
C THR A 216 9.70 4.34 1.97
N THR A 217 10.92 4.03 1.55
CA THR A 217 12.11 4.10 2.41
C THR A 217 12.34 5.51 2.95
N ILE A 218 12.23 6.53 2.09
CA ILE A 218 12.39 7.94 2.48
C ILE A 218 11.29 8.35 3.46
N ALA A 219 10.02 8.01 3.16
CA ALA A 219 8.88 8.35 4.01
C ALA A 219 9.02 7.75 5.42
N VAL A 220 9.35 6.47 5.53
CA VAL A 220 9.55 5.81 6.82
C VAL A 220 10.78 6.35 7.56
N THR A 221 11.88 6.64 6.85
CA THR A 221 13.06 7.28 7.47
C THR A 221 12.71 8.65 8.05
N ARG A 222 11.89 9.46 7.38
CA ARG A 222 11.39 10.73 7.90
C ARG A 222 10.53 10.52 9.17
N MET A 223 9.65 9.51 9.20
CA MET A 223 8.88 9.15 10.41
C MET A 223 9.80 8.77 11.59
N LEU A 224 10.86 7.99 11.31
CA LEU A 224 11.88 7.64 12.31
C LEU A 224 12.57 8.89 12.86
N LEU A 225 13.06 9.78 12.00
CA LEU A 225 13.79 10.98 12.36
C LEU A 225 12.93 12.01 13.11
N SER A 226 11.64 12.10 12.78
CA SER A 226 10.70 13.00 13.46
C SER A 226 10.16 12.44 14.77
N GLY A 227 10.47 11.18 15.11
CA GLY A 227 10.04 10.55 16.37
C GLY A 227 8.55 10.20 16.40
N VAL A 228 7.95 9.82 15.27
CA VAL A 228 6.55 9.38 15.24
C VAL A 228 6.33 8.22 16.22
N TRP A 229 7.17 7.19 16.19
CA TRP A 229 7.06 6.05 17.11
C TRP A 229 7.56 6.31 18.54
N ASP A 230 8.24 7.43 18.79
CA ASP A 230 8.55 7.87 20.13
C ASP A 230 7.30 8.48 20.81
N ARG A 231 6.44 9.15 20.02
CA ARG A 231 5.16 9.71 20.44
C ARG A 231 4.02 8.68 20.45
N PHE A 232 3.94 7.87 19.41
CA PHE A 232 2.88 6.87 19.19
C PHE A 232 3.47 5.45 19.25
N LYS A 233 3.74 4.99 20.48
CA LYS A 233 4.52 3.75 20.72
C LYS A 233 3.88 2.48 20.22
N ASN A 234 2.56 2.44 20.11
CA ASN A 234 1.80 1.27 19.68
C ASN A 234 1.30 1.37 18.23
N LEU A 235 1.57 2.50 17.55
CA LEU A 235 1.19 2.67 16.16
C LEU A 235 1.82 1.56 15.30
N LYS A 236 0.99 0.84 14.54
CA LYS A 236 1.39 -0.29 13.70
C LYS A 236 1.31 0.09 12.23
N VAL A 237 2.34 -0.27 11.48
CA VAL A 237 2.42 0.02 10.04
C VAL A 237 2.83 -1.25 9.29
N LEU A 238 2.05 -1.64 8.31
CA LEU A 238 2.40 -2.64 7.30
C LEU A 238 2.96 -1.89 6.09
N LEU A 239 4.19 -2.18 5.72
CA LEU A 239 4.85 -1.55 4.57
C LEU A 239 4.68 -2.39 3.32
N ALA A 240 4.23 -1.77 2.25
CA ALA A 240 4.19 -2.37 0.92
C ALA A 240 5.60 -2.66 0.38
N HIS A 241 5.70 -3.62 -0.54
CA HIS A 241 6.91 -4.00 -1.26
C HIS A 241 8.08 -4.35 -0.32
N SER A 242 7.79 -5.14 0.71
CA SER A 242 8.75 -5.55 1.77
C SER A 242 9.47 -4.37 2.43
N GLY A 243 8.80 -3.20 2.53
CA GLY A 243 9.39 -1.98 3.09
C GLY A 243 10.39 -1.29 2.17
N GLY A 244 10.36 -1.58 0.86
CA GLY A 244 11.26 -0.99 -0.11
C GLY A 244 12.71 -1.39 0.11
N THR A 245 13.60 -0.42 0.32
CA THR A 245 15.01 -0.66 0.64
C THR A 245 15.31 -0.52 2.14
N LEU A 246 14.30 -0.26 2.97
CA LEU A 246 14.48 -0.03 4.41
C LEU A 246 15.18 -1.19 5.13
N PRO A 247 14.81 -2.49 4.92
CA PRO A 247 15.50 -3.60 5.55
C PRO A 247 17.01 -3.61 5.27
N PHE A 248 17.40 -3.33 4.04
CA PHE A 248 18.81 -3.27 3.64
C PHE A 248 19.55 -2.05 4.22
N LEU A 249 18.87 -0.91 4.36
CA LEU A 249 19.48 0.36 4.78
C LEU A 249 19.36 0.62 6.30
N ALA A 250 18.61 -0.16 7.06
CA ALA A 250 18.31 0.09 8.46
C ALA A 250 19.57 0.35 9.33
N GLY A 251 20.59 -0.50 9.21
CA GLY A 251 21.84 -0.33 9.94
C GLY A 251 22.61 0.93 9.54
N ARG A 252 22.57 1.32 8.25
CA ARG A 252 23.18 2.55 7.79
C ARG A 252 22.43 3.78 8.30
N ILE A 253 21.10 3.75 8.29
CA ILE A 253 20.25 4.81 8.85
C ILE A 253 20.59 5.02 10.33
N GLU A 254 20.61 3.94 11.13
CA GLU A 254 20.93 4.00 12.55
C GLU A 254 22.34 4.58 12.79
N SER A 255 23.33 4.11 12.03
CA SER A 255 24.70 4.62 12.13
C SER A 255 24.78 6.11 11.78
N CYS A 256 24.09 6.57 10.74
CA CYS A 256 24.06 7.98 10.37
C CYS A 256 23.41 8.84 11.45
N ILE A 257 22.29 8.39 12.03
CA ILE A 257 21.64 9.08 13.15
C ILE A 257 22.59 9.21 14.33
N ALA A 258 23.24 8.12 14.73
CA ALA A 258 24.16 8.10 15.87
C ALA A 258 25.37 9.00 15.71
N HIS A 259 25.83 9.25 14.48
CA HIS A 259 27.01 10.06 14.20
C HIS A 259 26.71 11.52 13.84
N ASP A 260 25.44 11.87 13.61
CA ASP A 260 25.08 13.21 13.15
C ASP A 260 25.22 14.26 14.26
N GLY A 261 26.13 15.21 14.05
CA GLY A 261 26.42 16.29 15.03
C GLY A 261 25.28 17.29 15.18
N HIS A 262 24.46 17.51 14.12
CA HIS A 262 23.30 18.39 14.19
C HIS A 262 22.19 17.78 15.05
N LEU A 263 21.88 16.49 14.85
CA LEU A 263 20.90 15.80 15.67
C LEU A 263 21.31 15.76 17.15
N LYS A 264 22.59 15.50 17.44
CA LYS A 264 23.14 15.56 18.80
C LYS A 264 22.96 16.93 19.43
N LYS A 265 23.37 17.99 18.73
CA LYS A 265 23.30 19.38 19.21
C LYS A 265 21.86 19.82 19.55
N HIS A 266 20.87 19.28 18.83
CA HIS A 266 19.47 19.62 19.02
C HIS A 266 18.71 18.62 19.91
N GLY A 267 19.39 17.69 20.60
CA GLY A 267 18.78 16.71 21.50
C GLY A 267 17.84 15.71 20.81
N LYS A 268 18.00 15.51 19.50
CA LYS A 268 17.13 14.64 18.69
C LYS A 268 17.48 13.15 18.76
N ILE A 269 18.59 12.82 19.44
CA ILE A 269 19.06 11.43 19.62
C ILE A 269 18.66 10.90 21.01
N GLU A 270 18.58 11.77 22.00
CA GLU A 270 18.26 11.41 23.37
C GLU A 270 16.82 10.91 23.50
N ASN A 271 16.65 9.75 24.15
CA ASN A 271 15.37 9.08 24.36
C ASN A 271 14.64 8.62 23.10
N ARG A 272 15.31 8.56 21.96
CA ARG A 272 14.80 8.01 20.70
C ARG A 272 14.87 6.48 20.74
N ARG A 273 13.83 5.83 20.26
CA ARG A 273 13.88 4.39 19.96
C ARG A 273 14.77 4.14 18.75
N ASP A 274 15.57 3.08 18.77
CA ASP A 274 16.41 2.73 17.63
C ASP A 274 15.59 2.13 16.47
N VAL A 275 16.19 2.14 15.29
CA VAL A 275 15.53 1.68 14.05
C VAL A 275 15.15 0.20 14.14
N TRP A 276 16.01 -0.64 14.73
CA TRP A 276 15.76 -2.07 14.85
C TRP A 276 14.63 -2.38 15.83
N GLU A 277 14.58 -1.67 16.96
CA GLU A 277 13.48 -1.78 17.90
C GLU A 277 12.14 -1.46 17.26
N ILE A 278 12.07 -0.39 16.43
CA ILE A 278 10.86 0.00 15.73
C ILE A 278 10.48 -1.03 14.65
N LEU A 279 11.45 -1.51 13.88
CA LEU A 279 11.22 -2.56 12.89
C LEU A 279 10.63 -3.82 13.53
N MET A 280 11.19 -4.24 14.68
CA MET A 280 10.75 -5.45 15.38
C MET A 280 9.44 -5.28 16.18
N ALA A 281 9.05 -4.06 16.54
CA ALA A 281 7.89 -3.82 17.39
C ALA A 281 6.68 -3.22 16.66
N ASN A 282 6.91 -2.33 15.70
CA ASN A 282 5.87 -1.48 15.11
C ASN A 282 5.60 -1.77 13.63
N ILE A 283 6.59 -2.30 12.91
CA ILE A 283 6.52 -2.45 11.46
C ILE A 283 6.27 -3.91 11.09
N TYR A 284 5.31 -4.13 10.23
CA TYR A 284 5.08 -5.34 9.47
C TYR A 284 5.51 -5.12 8.03
N LEU A 285 5.91 -6.17 7.33
CA LEU A 285 6.29 -6.11 5.92
C LEU A 285 5.44 -7.09 5.12
N ASP A 286 5.08 -6.72 3.91
CA ASP A 286 4.55 -7.72 3.00
C ASP A 286 5.68 -8.54 2.34
N ALA A 287 5.32 -9.60 1.63
CA ALA A 287 6.26 -10.47 0.91
C ALA A 287 6.26 -10.18 -0.61
N VAL A 288 5.87 -8.95 -1.02
CA VAL A 288 5.84 -8.54 -2.43
C VAL A 288 7.21 -8.00 -2.83
N ILE A 289 8.16 -8.88 -3.12
CA ILE A 289 9.52 -8.51 -3.50
C ILE A 289 10.11 -9.36 -4.63
N TYR A 290 9.34 -10.35 -5.12
CA TYR A 290 9.68 -11.16 -6.29
C TYR A 290 11.03 -11.90 -6.22
N SER A 291 11.65 -11.99 -5.03
CA SER A 291 12.98 -12.58 -4.87
C SER A 291 13.21 -13.08 -3.44
N PRO A 292 13.78 -14.31 -3.29
CA PRO A 292 14.18 -14.80 -1.96
C PRO A 292 15.30 -13.97 -1.32
N VAL A 293 16.09 -13.23 -2.10
CA VAL A 293 17.17 -12.37 -1.57
C VAL A 293 16.58 -11.18 -0.81
N GLY A 294 15.65 -10.46 -1.43
CA GLY A 294 14.96 -9.34 -0.77
C GLY A 294 14.11 -9.80 0.41
N LEU A 295 13.42 -10.94 0.26
CA LEU A 295 12.60 -11.50 1.34
C LEU A 295 13.43 -11.90 2.57
N LYS A 296 14.63 -12.47 2.39
CA LYS A 296 15.55 -12.76 3.49
C LYS A 296 16.00 -11.51 4.23
N ALA A 297 16.29 -10.42 3.52
CA ALA A 297 16.59 -9.15 4.15
C ALA A 297 15.42 -8.63 4.99
N ALA A 298 14.18 -8.76 4.50
CA ALA A 298 12.98 -8.41 5.25
C ALA A 298 12.80 -9.28 6.50
N ILE A 299 13.03 -10.60 6.40
CA ILE A 299 12.98 -11.54 7.53
C ILE A 299 14.00 -11.16 8.60
N ASP A 300 15.23 -10.87 8.19
CA ASP A 300 16.32 -10.53 9.11
C ASP A 300 16.06 -9.19 9.81
N ALA A 301 15.38 -8.26 9.15
CA ALA A 301 15.10 -6.93 9.68
C ALA A 301 13.90 -6.88 10.63
N SER A 302 12.81 -7.62 10.35
CA SER A 302 11.56 -7.50 11.12
C SER A 302 11.10 -8.80 11.79
N GLY A 303 11.69 -9.95 11.45
CA GLY A 303 11.25 -11.26 11.92
C GLY A 303 10.23 -11.92 10.97
N ALA A 304 10.28 -13.23 10.85
CA ALA A 304 9.40 -14.02 9.99
C ALA A 304 7.92 -13.94 10.41
N ASP A 305 7.66 -13.77 11.71
CA ASP A 305 6.32 -13.64 12.30
C ASP A 305 5.64 -12.29 12.00
N ARG A 306 6.35 -11.40 11.34
CA ARG A 306 5.89 -10.05 10.95
C ARG A 306 5.78 -9.86 9.44
N LEU A 307 6.04 -10.92 8.66
CA LEU A 307 5.84 -10.92 7.21
C LEU A 307 4.45 -11.46 6.86
N LEU A 308 3.82 -10.83 5.87
CA LEU A 308 2.49 -11.17 5.38
C LEU A 308 2.54 -11.36 3.86
N PHE A 309 1.90 -12.40 3.35
CA PHE A 309 1.83 -12.64 1.91
C PHE A 309 1.01 -11.56 1.19
N GLY A 310 1.43 -11.21 -0.03
CA GLY A 310 0.74 -10.29 -0.92
C GLY A 310 1.02 -10.60 -2.39
N THR A 311 0.14 -10.13 -3.28
CA THR A 311 0.24 -10.37 -4.73
C THR A 311 0.46 -9.12 -5.56
N ASP A 312 0.08 -7.95 -5.03
CA ASP A 312 -0.01 -6.68 -5.77
C ASP A 312 -1.00 -6.73 -6.96
N HIS A 313 -1.95 -7.70 -6.92
CA HIS A 313 -2.98 -7.79 -7.95
C HIS A 313 -3.91 -6.56 -7.92
N PRO A 314 -4.29 -5.97 -9.07
CA PRO A 314 -4.15 -6.46 -10.44
C PRO A 314 -2.95 -5.88 -11.21
N PHE A 315 -1.94 -5.41 -10.54
CA PHE A 315 -0.72 -4.95 -11.20
C PHE A 315 0.13 -6.15 -11.65
N PHE A 316 0.93 -5.96 -12.72
CA PHE A 316 1.73 -7.01 -13.36
C PHE A 316 0.90 -8.19 -13.89
N PRO A 317 -0.06 -7.92 -14.79
CA PRO A 317 -0.86 -8.97 -15.40
C PRO A 317 0.01 -9.95 -16.21
N PRO A 318 -0.55 -11.12 -16.60
CA PRO A 318 0.14 -12.05 -17.47
C PRO A 318 0.69 -11.38 -18.73
N LEU A 319 1.89 -11.79 -19.17
CA LEU A 319 2.56 -11.22 -20.35
C LEU A 319 1.94 -11.67 -21.66
N GLU A 320 1.27 -12.82 -21.66
CA GLU A 320 0.61 -13.42 -22.82
C GLU A 320 -0.90 -13.41 -22.62
N GLU A 321 -1.67 -13.06 -23.65
CA GLU A 321 -3.13 -12.93 -23.57
C GLU A 321 -3.82 -14.23 -23.13
N ASP A 322 -3.28 -15.38 -23.49
CA ASP A 322 -3.82 -16.69 -23.12
C ASP A 322 -3.31 -17.21 -21.75
N ALA A 323 -2.33 -16.53 -21.14
CA ALA A 323 -1.77 -16.93 -19.87
C ALA A 323 -2.75 -16.59 -18.74
N LYS A 324 -3.10 -17.60 -17.96
CA LYS A 324 -3.97 -17.43 -16.80
C LYS A 324 -3.18 -17.17 -15.51
N GLU A 325 -1.92 -17.54 -15.50
CA GLU A 325 -1.07 -17.50 -14.32
C GLU A 325 -0.40 -16.13 -14.17
N TRP A 326 -0.57 -15.52 -13.02
CA TRP A 326 0.06 -14.24 -12.68
C TRP A 326 1.47 -14.49 -12.14
N HIS A 327 2.48 -14.05 -12.86
CA HIS A 327 3.88 -14.20 -12.47
C HIS A 327 4.18 -13.56 -11.10
N SER A 328 3.52 -12.46 -10.77
CA SER A 328 3.65 -11.82 -9.46
C SER A 328 3.27 -12.77 -8.31
N VAL A 329 2.25 -13.60 -8.51
CA VAL A 329 1.80 -14.58 -7.50
C VAL A 329 2.80 -15.73 -7.39
N THR A 330 3.12 -16.40 -8.49
CA THR A 330 4.00 -17.58 -8.48
C THR A 330 5.42 -17.26 -8.09
N THR A 331 5.92 -16.07 -8.47
CA THR A 331 7.25 -15.62 -8.05
C THR A 331 7.31 -15.34 -6.55
N ASN A 332 6.26 -14.72 -5.97
CA ASN A 332 6.22 -14.49 -4.53
C ASN A 332 6.05 -15.79 -3.73
N TYR A 333 5.24 -16.75 -4.20
CA TYR A 333 5.18 -18.09 -3.61
C TYR A 333 6.56 -18.78 -3.66
N GLY A 334 7.23 -18.75 -4.80
CA GLY A 334 8.57 -19.30 -4.97
C GLY A 334 9.62 -18.63 -4.07
N ALA A 335 9.53 -17.32 -3.90
CA ALA A 335 10.42 -16.57 -3.01
C ALA A 335 10.24 -16.99 -1.55
N ILE A 336 8.99 -17.13 -1.07
CA ILE A 336 8.68 -17.58 0.29
C ILE A 336 9.20 -19.01 0.50
N SER A 337 8.87 -19.95 -0.38
CA SER A 337 9.35 -21.34 -0.29
C SER A 337 10.88 -21.42 -0.24
N THR A 338 11.58 -20.61 -1.06
CA THR A 338 13.05 -20.60 -1.11
C THR A 338 13.68 -19.92 0.11
N ALA A 339 12.99 -18.95 0.72
CA ALA A 339 13.50 -18.24 1.89
C ALA A 339 13.48 -19.11 3.16
N PHE A 340 12.64 -20.14 3.22
CA PHE A 340 12.46 -21.02 4.38
C PHE A 340 12.78 -22.51 4.09
N PRO A 341 13.99 -22.85 3.64
CA PRO A 341 14.32 -24.23 3.30
C PRO A 341 14.22 -25.15 4.52
N GLY A 342 13.37 -26.20 4.46
CA GLY A 342 13.14 -27.12 5.56
C GLY A 342 12.41 -26.53 6.77
N LYS A 343 11.71 -25.41 6.58
CA LYS A 343 10.93 -24.72 7.62
C LYS A 343 9.52 -24.41 7.09
N GLU A 344 8.81 -25.44 6.68
CA GLU A 344 7.49 -25.34 6.04
C GLU A 344 6.50 -24.56 6.92
N ALA A 345 6.52 -24.78 8.24
CA ALA A 345 5.66 -24.06 9.18
C ALA A 345 5.88 -22.52 9.15
N ALA A 346 7.14 -22.08 9.03
CA ALA A 346 7.43 -20.63 8.93
C ALA A 346 6.99 -20.05 7.58
N ALA A 347 7.10 -20.82 6.50
CA ALA A 347 6.54 -20.41 5.20
C ALA A 347 5.01 -20.31 5.25
N GLU A 348 4.35 -21.26 5.92
CA GLU A 348 2.90 -21.27 6.16
C GLU A 348 2.45 -20.08 6.99
N ASP A 349 3.23 -19.71 8.02
CA ASP A 349 2.93 -18.52 8.82
C ASP A 349 2.95 -17.25 7.98
N VAL A 350 3.92 -17.08 7.08
CA VAL A 350 3.99 -15.94 6.14
C VAL A 350 2.85 -15.96 5.13
N LEU A 351 2.49 -17.14 4.62
CA LEU A 351 1.40 -17.28 3.65
C LEU A 351 0.03 -16.93 4.21
N GLY A 352 -0.20 -17.09 5.53
CA GLY A 352 -1.53 -16.81 6.06
C GLY A 352 -1.64 -16.63 7.57
N ASN A 353 -1.03 -17.48 8.40
CA ASN A 353 -1.27 -17.45 9.84
C ASN A 353 -0.90 -16.11 10.49
N ASN A 354 0.18 -15.46 10.02
CA ASN A 354 0.55 -14.13 10.48
C ASN A 354 -0.55 -13.10 10.19
N ALA A 355 -1.10 -13.11 8.98
CA ALA A 355 -2.18 -12.19 8.60
C ALA A 355 -3.43 -12.45 9.43
N VAL A 356 -3.84 -13.71 9.62
CA VAL A 356 -4.98 -14.07 10.49
C VAL A 356 -4.80 -13.50 11.90
N ARG A 357 -3.64 -13.67 12.48
CA ARG A 357 -3.31 -13.18 13.84
C ARG A 357 -3.25 -11.66 13.91
N ILE A 358 -2.51 -11.03 12.99
CA ILE A 358 -2.22 -9.59 13.03
C ILE A 358 -3.48 -8.77 12.69
N LEU A 359 -4.23 -9.20 11.68
CA LEU A 359 -5.42 -8.51 11.21
C LEU A 359 -6.70 -9.02 11.86
N LYS A 360 -6.60 -9.93 12.84
CA LYS A 360 -7.75 -10.50 13.57
C LYS A 360 -8.83 -11.03 12.62
N LEU A 361 -8.40 -11.76 11.56
CA LEU A 361 -9.32 -12.36 10.59
C LEU A 361 -10.01 -13.55 11.23
N HIS A 362 -11.30 -13.71 10.98
CA HIS A 362 -12.03 -14.88 11.42
C HIS A 362 -11.74 -16.03 10.44
N SER A 363 -11.28 -17.14 10.98
CA SER A 363 -11.09 -18.42 10.28
C SER A 363 -12.41 -19.13 10.05
#